data_c37d8039897d003677bd9161c340cd21
#
_entry.id   c37d8039897d003677bd9161c340cd21
#
_cell.length_a   1.000
_cell.length_b   1.000
_cell.length_c   1.000
_cell.angle_alpha   90.00
_cell.angle_beta   90.00
_cell.angle_gamma   90.00
#
_symmetry.space_group_name_H-M   'P 1'
#
loop_
_entity.id
_entity.type
_entity.pdbx_description
1 polymer ?
#
loop_
_entity_poly.entity_id
_entity_poly.type
_entity_poly.pdbx_seq_one_letter_code
_entity_poly.pdbx_strand_id
1 'polypeptide(L)'
;MIQIESTPNPDSLKFISEKTISAVGTEEFQKSRINKASNSFVKELLGFKGVELILLSKNFLSVKKTKNINWDELKPMVISLLNDYFEKNDGPILKDDKIQPNKANNSN
;
A
#
# COMPACT_ATOMS: atom_id res chain seq x y z
N MET A 1 -12.79 -7.12 -2.51
CA MET A 1 -12.02 -8.21 -3.11
C MET A 1 -10.80 -7.68 -3.82
N ILE A 2 -9.68 -8.39 -3.74
CA ILE A 2 -8.42 -7.95 -4.36
C ILE A 2 -8.18 -8.80 -5.61
N GLN A 3 -7.94 -8.15 -6.74
CA GLN A 3 -7.59 -8.82 -7.98
C GLN A 3 -6.13 -8.57 -8.28
N ILE A 4 -5.46 -9.58 -8.83
CA ILE A 4 -4.04 -9.48 -9.16
C ILE A 4 -3.89 -9.37 -10.66
N GLU A 5 -3.07 -8.42 -11.09
CA GLU A 5 -2.81 -8.19 -12.51
C GLU A 5 -1.31 -8.17 -12.74
N SER A 6 -0.86 -8.93 -13.73
CA SER A 6 0.56 -8.94 -14.07
C SER A 6 0.95 -7.65 -14.77
N THR A 7 2.24 -7.36 -14.74
CA THR A 7 2.81 -6.18 -15.40
C THR A 7 3.90 -6.65 -16.35
N PRO A 8 4.41 -5.76 -17.22
CA PRO A 8 5.54 -6.15 -18.10
C PRO A 8 6.77 -6.59 -17.34
N ASN A 9 6.93 -6.16 -16.08
CA ASN A 9 8.04 -6.60 -15.25
C ASN A 9 7.59 -7.79 -14.39
N PRO A 10 8.21 -8.99 -14.57
CA PRO A 10 7.79 -10.17 -13.81
C PRO A 10 8.03 -10.03 -12.31
N ASP A 11 8.85 -9.08 -11.88
CA ASP A 11 9.07 -8.83 -10.46
C ASP A 11 8.10 -7.83 -9.88
N SER A 12 7.13 -7.37 -10.66
CA SER A 12 6.10 -6.42 -10.21
C SER A 12 4.71 -6.96 -10.47
N LEU A 13 3.82 -6.79 -9.50
CA LEU A 13 2.41 -7.15 -9.64
C LEU A 13 1.54 -6.01 -9.14
N LYS A 14 0.36 -5.88 -9.76
CA LYS A 14 -0.67 -4.95 -9.30
C LYS A 14 -1.69 -5.69 -8.45
N PHE A 15 -2.09 -5.06 -7.37
CA PHE A 15 -3.16 -5.56 -6.50
C PHE A 15 -4.28 -4.53 -6.55
N ILE A 16 -5.36 -4.88 -7.22
CA ILE A 16 -6.45 -3.97 -7.54
C ILE A 16 -7.56 -4.14 -6.52
N SER A 17 -8.04 -3.03 -6.00
CA SER A 17 -9.04 -3.01 -4.95
C SER A 17 -10.30 -2.30 -5.43
N GLU A 18 -11.45 -2.78 -4.96
CA GLU A 18 -12.72 -2.06 -5.16
C GLU A 18 -12.79 -0.81 -4.28
N LYS A 19 -11.99 -0.79 -3.21
CA LYS A 19 -11.97 0.35 -2.31
C LYS A 19 -10.83 1.27 -2.67
N THR A 20 -10.99 2.55 -2.36
CA THR A 20 -9.97 3.53 -2.65
C THR A 20 -8.74 3.26 -1.80
N ILE A 21 -7.59 3.12 -2.45
CA ILE A 21 -6.32 2.91 -1.76
C ILE A 21 -5.66 4.25 -1.46
N SER A 22 -5.64 5.16 -2.44
CA SER A 22 -5.06 6.48 -2.22
C SER A 22 -6.05 7.56 -2.60
N ALA A 23 -6.23 8.52 -1.72
CA ALA A 23 -7.05 9.70 -1.97
C ALA A 23 -6.20 10.91 -2.37
N VAL A 24 -4.88 10.73 -2.50
CA VAL A 24 -3.97 11.84 -2.76
C VAL A 24 -3.16 11.64 -4.04
N GLY A 25 -3.64 10.77 -4.93
CA GLY A 25 -2.93 10.50 -6.18
C GLY A 25 -1.98 9.33 -6.03
N THR A 26 -1.03 9.25 -6.93
CA THR A 26 -0.09 8.13 -6.98
C THR A 26 1.18 8.49 -6.23
N GLU A 27 1.59 7.62 -5.30
CA GLU A 27 2.81 7.83 -4.53
C GLU A 27 3.64 6.57 -4.49
N GLU A 28 4.93 6.73 -4.57
CA GLU A 28 5.90 5.65 -4.60
C GLU A 28 6.70 5.63 -3.30
N PHE A 29 6.97 4.44 -2.78
CA PHE A 29 7.75 4.26 -1.55
C PHE A 29 8.78 3.17 -1.77
N GLN A 30 10.00 3.39 -1.28
CA GLN A 30 11.10 2.45 -1.44
C GLN A 30 11.54 1.92 -0.08
N LYS A 31 11.91 0.64 -0.05
CA LYS A 31 12.40 0.04 1.19
C LYS A 31 13.63 0.77 1.73
N SER A 32 14.49 1.25 0.84
CA SER A 32 15.69 1.98 1.27
C SER A 32 15.35 3.22 2.07
N ARG A 33 14.10 3.69 2.01
CA ARG A 33 13.66 4.89 2.71
C ARG A 33 12.54 4.59 3.70
N ILE A 34 12.48 3.37 4.18
CA ILE A 34 11.40 2.93 5.06
C ILE A 34 11.34 3.77 6.33
N ASN A 35 12.49 4.26 6.80
CA ASN A 35 12.53 5.08 8.01
C ASN A 35 11.88 6.44 7.84
N LYS A 36 11.68 6.87 6.59
CA LYS A 36 11.04 8.15 6.30
C LYS A 36 9.53 8.02 6.13
N ALA A 37 9.02 6.81 6.03
CA ALA A 37 7.59 6.61 5.87
C ALA A 37 6.88 6.84 7.21
N SER A 38 5.79 7.61 7.19
CA SER A 38 5.01 7.86 8.39
C SER A 38 3.76 6.99 8.45
N ASN A 39 3.33 6.47 7.31
CA ASN A 39 2.12 5.67 7.21
C ASN A 39 2.39 4.24 7.66
N SER A 40 1.61 3.76 8.63
CA SER A 40 1.88 2.44 9.22
C SER A 40 1.67 1.30 8.24
N PHE A 41 0.67 1.39 7.34
CA PHE A 41 0.46 0.38 6.31
C PHE A 41 1.66 0.31 5.38
N VAL A 42 2.15 1.47 4.93
CA VAL A 42 3.30 1.56 4.05
C VAL A 42 4.53 0.94 4.70
N LYS A 43 4.76 1.28 5.98
CA LYS A 43 5.90 0.71 6.70
C LYS A 43 5.80 -0.80 6.79
N GLU A 44 4.61 -1.30 7.10
CA GLU A 44 4.44 -2.74 7.27
C GLU A 44 4.66 -3.46 5.95
N LEU A 45 4.10 -2.94 4.86
CA LEU A 45 4.26 -3.56 3.55
C LEU A 45 5.72 -3.53 3.10
N LEU A 46 6.38 -2.40 3.27
CA LEU A 46 7.80 -2.30 2.92
C LEU A 46 8.66 -3.22 3.78
N GLY A 47 8.20 -3.55 4.98
CA GLY A 47 8.92 -4.43 5.88
C GLY A 47 8.87 -5.89 5.51
N PHE A 48 7.98 -6.29 4.61
CA PHE A 48 7.93 -7.69 4.18
C PHE A 48 9.22 -8.05 3.46
N LYS A 49 9.71 -9.26 3.75
CA LYS A 49 10.91 -9.74 3.09
C LYS A 49 10.70 -9.80 1.59
N GLY A 50 11.62 -9.24 0.84
CA GLY A 50 11.57 -9.27 -0.61
C GLY A 50 10.83 -8.12 -1.25
N VAL A 51 10.11 -7.31 -0.50
CA VAL A 51 9.50 -6.11 -1.06
C VAL A 51 10.57 -5.03 -1.21
N GLU A 52 10.71 -4.50 -2.40
CA GLU A 52 11.72 -3.51 -2.71
C GLU A 52 11.13 -2.12 -2.87
N LEU A 53 9.98 -2.05 -3.51
CA LEU A 53 9.35 -0.77 -3.86
C LEU A 53 7.85 -1.00 -3.98
N ILE A 54 7.07 -0.03 -3.53
CA ILE A 54 5.62 -0.09 -3.69
C ILE A 54 5.13 1.24 -4.26
N LEU A 55 4.01 1.16 -4.95
CA LEU A 55 3.37 2.32 -5.54
C LEU A 55 1.88 2.22 -5.22
N LEU A 56 1.34 3.26 -4.57
CA LEU A 56 -0.07 3.30 -4.22
C LEU A 56 -0.76 4.31 -5.12
N SER A 57 -1.87 3.89 -5.72
CA SER A 57 -2.67 4.76 -6.56
C SER A 57 -4.13 4.67 -6.12
N LYS A 58 -5.04 5.24 -6.89
CA LYS A 58 -6.42 5.35 -6.42
C LYS A 58 -7.05 3.99 -6.11
N ASN A 59 -6.94 3.04 -7.05
CA ASN A 59 -7.62 1.75 -6.90
C ASN A 59 -6.68 0.56 -6.86
N PHE A 60 -5.38 0.79 -6.84
CA PHE A 60 -4.46 -0.33 -6.84
C PHE A 60 -3.18 0.04 -6.11
N LEU A 61 -2.49 -0.99 -5.69
CA LEU A 61 -1.09 -0.80 -5.32
C LEU A 61 -0.28 -1.80 -6.12
N SER A 62 0.94 -1.42 -6.45
CA SER A 62 1.85 -2.35 -7.09
C SER A 62 3.00 -2.62 -6.15
N VAL A 63 3.54 -3.83 -6.25
CA VAL A 63 4.66 -4.26 -5.44
C VAL A 63 5.74 -4.74 -6.37
N LYS A 64 6.96 -4.22 -6.20
CA LYS A 64 8.12 -4.73 -6.88
C LYS A 64 8.95 -5.50 -5.86
N LYS A 65 9.24 -6.76 -6.18
CA LYS A 65 9.98 -7.62 -5.29
C LYS A 65 11.40 -7.82 -5.78
N THR A 66 12.25 -8.28 -4.88
CA THR A 66 13.58 -8.73 -5.26
C THR A 66 13.45 -10.07 -5.99
N LYS A 67 14.49 -10.45 -6.73
CA LYS A 67 14.44 -11.67 -7.54
C LYS A 67 14.51 -12.95 -6.71
N ASN A 68 14.95 -12.84 -5.47
CA ASN A 68 15.19 -14.03 -4.66
C ASN A 68 14.00 -14.44 -3.80
N ILE A 69 12.84 -13.83 -4.00
CA ILE A 69 11.62 -14.25 -3.30
C ILE A 69 10.57 -14.62 -4.33
N ASN A 70 9.73 -15.57 -3.95
CA ASN A 70 8.70 -16.12 -4.84
C ASN A 70 7.37 -15.41 -4.62
N TRP A 71 6.65 -15.10 -5.70
CA TRP A 71 5.32 -14.51 -5.59
C TRP A 71 4.36 -15.38 -4.81
N ASP A 72 4.51 -16.71 -4.87
CA ASP A 72 3.63 -17.59 -4.11
C ASP A 72 3.73 -17.34 -2.60
N GLU A 73 4.88 -16.86 -2.14
CA GLU A 73 5.04 -16.51 -0.73
C GLU A 73 4.52 -15.10 -0.44
N LEU A 74 4.74 -14.17 -1.36
CA LEU A 74 4.47 -12.77 -1.11
C LEU A 74 3.03 -12.37 -1.37
N LYS A 75 2.40 -12.95 -2.40
CA LYS A 75 1.03 -12.59 -2.75
C LYS A 75 0.06 -12.71 -1.57
N PRO A 76 0.00 -13.84 -0.87
CA PRO A 76 -0.96 -13.94 0.23
C PRO A 76 -0.70 -12.95 1.35
N MET A 77 0.56 -12.59 1.57
CA MET A 77 0.88 -11.61 2.61
C MET A 77 0.35 -10.23 2.25
N VAL A 78 0.52 -9.85 0.98
CA VAL A 78 0.04 -8.54 0.53
C VAL A 78 -1.49 -8.49 0.56
N ILE A 79 -2.13 -9.55 0.08
CA ILE A 79 -3.59 -9.62 0.08
C ILE A 79 -4.14 -9.57 1.50
N SER A 80 -3.51 -10.32 2.40
CA SER A 80 -3.93 -10.35 3.80
C SER A 80 -3.81 -8.97 4.44
N LEU A 81 -2.72 -8.27 4.15
CA LEU A 81 -2.51 -6.94 4.72
C LEU A 81 -3.57 -5.96 4.21
N LEU A 82 -3.89 -6.03 2.91
CA LEU A 82 -4.92 -5.17 2.33
C LEU A 82 -6.30 -5.46 2.93
N ASN A 83 -6.66 -6.74 2.99
CA ASN A 83 -7.96 -7.12 3.54
C ASN A 83 -8.09 -6.74 5.01
N ASP A 84 -7.02 -6.93 5.76
CA ASP A 84 -7.00 -6.59 7.17
C ASP A 84 -7.19 -5.07 7.37
N TYR A 85 -6.52 -4.30 6.53
CA TYR A 85 -6.65 -2.85 6.63
C TYR A 85 -8.10 -2.42 6.38
N PHE A 86 -8.70 -2.92 5.31
CA PHE A 86 -10.04 -2.48 4.94
C PHE A 86 -11.13 -3.09 5.81
N GLU A 87 -10.83 -4.13 6.56
CA GLU A 87 -11.74 -4.62 7.59
C GLU A 87 -11.80 -3.66 8.77
N LYS A 88 -10.68 -3.04 9.08
CA LYS A 88 -10.57 -2.21 10.28
C LYS A 88 -10.72 -0.72 10.00
N ASN A 89 -10.72 -0.32 8.75
CA ASN A 89 -10.74 1.10 8.39
C ASN A 89 -11.74 1.33 7.27
N ASP A 90 -12.47 2.44 7.35
CA ASP A 90 -13.43 2.80 6.32
C ASP A 90 -12.82 3.64 5.21
N GLY A 91 -11.70 4.30 5.46
CA GLY A 91 -11.11 5.22 4.51
C GLY A 91 -9.92 4.64 3.76
N PRO A 92 -9.34 5.42 2.87
CA PRO A 92 -8.20 4.98 2.09
C PRO A 92 -6.94 4.87 2.95
N ILE A 93 -5.94 4.17 2.42
CA ILE A 93 -4.66 4.02 3.09
C ILE A 93 -3.92 5.34 3.13
N LEU A 94 -3.88 6.04 1.98
CA LEU A 94 -3.28 7.37 1.92
C LEU A 94 -4.38 8.41 1.90
N LYS A 95 -4.34 9.32 2.87
CA LYS A 95 -5.34 10.35 3.05
C LYS A 95 -4.69 11.72 2.97
N ASP A 96 -5.49 12.71 2.64
CA ASP A 96 -5.02 14.08 2.65
C ASP A 96 -5.21 14.65 4.05
N ASP A 97 -4.15 14.62 4.82
CA ASP A 97 -4.19 15.07 6.21
C ASP A 97 -4.41 16.57 6.34
N LYS A 98 -4.21 17.30 5.25
CA LYS A 98 -4.40 18.75 5.28
C LYS A 98 -5.85 19.14 5.37
N ILE A 99 -6.77 18.23 5.05
CA ILE A 99 -8.20 18.52 5.06
C ILE A 99 -8.84 18.01 6.34
N GLN A 100 -8.11 17.50 7.27
CA GLN A 100 -8.64 16.96 8.51
C GLN A 100 -9.28 18.05 9.32
N PRO A 101 -10.52 17.92 9.59
CA PRO A 101 -11.21 18.92 10.34
C PRO A 101 -10.84 18.88 11.79
N ASN A 102 -10.75 18.54 12.13
CA ASN A 102 -10.63 18.63 13.27
C ASN A 102 -9.76 18.74 14.01
N LYS A 103 -9.52 18.57 13.73
CA LYS A 103 -8.64 18.86 14.56
C LYS A 103 -8.81 20.14 15.08
N ALA A 104 -9.62 20.43 14.79
CA ALA A 104 -9.78 21.17 14.93
C ALA A 104 -10.06 21.56 15.63
N ASN A 105 -10.45 21.23 15.52
CA ASN A 105 -10.65 21.45 16.03
C ASN A 105 -10.66 21.43 16.84
N ASN A 106 -10.82 21.42 16.86
CA ASN A 106 -10.73 21.35 17.49
C ASN A 106 -10.70 21.60 18.04
N SER A 107 -10.91 21.78 18.10
CA SER A 107 -10.78 22.01 18.46
C SER A 107 -10.68 22.19 18.73
N ASN A 108 -10.87 22.52 18.95
CA ASN A 108 -10.68 22.67 19.01
C ASN A 108 -10.65 22.68 19.07
#